data_1c847d264ace2f3284d6724145f2a75d
#
_entry.id   1c847d264ace2f3284d6724145f2a75d
#
_cell.length_a   1.000
_cell.length_b   1.000
_cell.length_c   1.000
_cell.angle_alpha   90.00
_cell.angle_beta   90.00
_cell.angle_gamma   90.00
#
_symmetry.space_group_name_H-M   'P 1'
#
loop_
_entity.id
_entity.type
_entity.pdbx_description
1 polymer ?
#
loop_
_entity_poly.entity_id
_entity_poly.type
_entity_poly.pdbx_seq_one_letter_code
_entity_poly.pdbx_strand_id
1 'polypeptide(L)'
;MILIRRSFLVLILICLGCAAQSTAPDAARKPASAQASAPAPPSALAQQIERQVRSYYSIPPDISVHVGAIAPSTDWPGYDMVPVAIDSGDSRKDYKFLVSQDRKTMLRMVKFDLTKDPFAEVMSKINVSGRPVRGAKTSKVLVVNYDDLECPFCSRMHQTMFPELVKEYGDRVTFIYKDYPLSEIHPWAMHAAVDANCLAAQNGDAYWDFADYIHGHEDEIKSERTPGARLAALDRLTLDQGQKHNLDKTKLAACVKAQDETAVKASMKEGDDLGVSATPTLFVNGQKVDGLIPITELRAMLDHALRDAGQPVPDHAAAPAPASK
;
A
#
# COMPACT_ATOMS: atom_id res chain seq x y z
N MET A 1 -11.18 51.42 31.22
CA MET A 1 -10.89 52.88 31.11
C MET A 1 -10.32 53.03 29.70
N ILE A 2 -10.96 53.51 28.78
CA ILE A 2 -11.64 54.70 28.31
C ILE A 2 -12.44 54.32 27.05
N LEU A 3 -13.74 54.58 27.10
CA LEU A 3 -14.66 54.66 25.96
C LEU A 3 -14.31 55.89 25.11
N ILE A 4 -14.52 55.83 23.79
CA ILE A 4 -15.01 57.01 23.03
C ILE A 4 -15.98 56.54 21.94
N ARG A 5 -17.24 56.96 22.12
CA ARG A 5 -18.36 57.05 21.18
C ARG A 5 -18.22 58.28 20.29
N ARG A 6 -18.82 58.29 19.09
CA ARG A 6 -19.52 59.38 18.37
C ARG A 6 -19.91 58.88 16.99
N SER A 7 -21.11 58.64 16.65
CA SER A 7 -22.40 59.39 16.41
C SER A 7 -22.34 60.48 15.34
N PHE A 8 -23.43 60.51 14.55
CA PHE A 8 -23.95 61.51 13.62
C PHE A 8 -23.49 61.38 12.15
N LEU A 9 -24.29 61.48 11.14
CA LEU A 9 -25.58 62.20 10.91
C LEU A 9 -26.31 61.71 9.68
N VAL A 10 -27.61 61.72 9.74
CA VAL A 10 -28.61 61.52 8.68
C VAL A 10 -28.63 62.76 7.76
N LEU A 11 -28.75 62.57 6.46
CA LEU A 11 -29.27 63.60 5.56
C LEU A 11 -30.25 63.01 4.56
N ILE A 12 -31.53 63.39 4.80
CA ILE A 12 -32.64 63.17 3.87
C ILE A 12 -32.63 64.32 2.88
N LEU A 13 -32.69 64.03 1.57
CA LEU A 13 -33.08 65.03 0.56
C LEU A 13 -34.14 64.42 -0.34
N ILE A 14 -35.33 64.97 -0.21
CA ILE A 14 -36.49 64.78 -1.07
C ILE A 14 -36.37 65.75 -2.24
N CYS A 15 -36.46 65.28 -3.47
CA CYS A 15 -36.81 66.10 -4.61
C CYS A 15 -37.82 65.39 -5.48
N LEU A 16 -38.99 66.01 -5.58
CA LEU A 16 -40.08 65.69 -6.52
C LEU A 16 -39.71 66.09 -7.95
N GLY A 17 -40.22 65.28 -8.90
CA GLY A 17 -40.74 65.82 -10.15
C GLY A 17 -40.03 65.38 -11.43
N CYS A 18 -40.64 64.62 -12.20
CA CYS A 18 -41.18 64.83 -13.56
C CYS A 18 -41.32 63.54 -14.34
N ALA A 19 -42.52 63.28 -14.76
CA ALA A 19 -42.85 62.18 -15.69
C ALA A 19 -42.34 62.48 -17.11
N ALA A 20 -41.71 61.49 -17.70
CA ALA A 20 -41.55 61.36 -19.14
C ALA A 20 -41.65 59.86 -19.54
N GLN A 21 -42.73 59.55 -20.26
CA GLN A 21 -42.93 58.26 -20.89
C GLN A 21 -41.90 58.06 -22.00
N SER A 22 -41.12 57.00 -21.91
CA SER A 22 -40.29 56.52 -23.00
C SER A 22 -40.46 55.00 -23.11
N THR A 23 -40.87 54.57 -24.27
CA THR A 23 -41.10 53.17 -24.70
C THR A 23 -39.79 52.39 -24.54
N ALA A 24 -39.81 51.36 -23.70
CA ALA A 24 -38.71 50.41 -23.55
C ALA A 24 -38.83 49.29 -24.60
N PRO A 25 -37.71 48.87 -25.21
CA PRO A 25 -37.69 47.59 -25.98
C PRO A 25 -37.52 46.43 -25.02
N ASP A 26 -38.12 45.33 -25.47
CA ASP A 26 -38.25 44.00 -24.90
C ASP A 26 -36.93 43.52 -24.22
N ALA A 27 -36.91 43.44 -22.91
CA ALA A 27 -35.79 42.91 -22.15
C ALA A 27 -35.93 41.37 -22.11
N ALA A 28 -34.98 40.72 -22.73
CA ALA A 28 -34.79 39.29 -22.75
C ALA A 28 -35.00 38.65 -21.36
N ARG A 29 -35.98 37.79 -21.29
CA ARG A 29 -36.32 36.94 -20.13
C ARG A 29 -35.12 36.07 -19.81
N LYS A 30 -34.42 36.38 -18.70
CA LYS A 30 -33.39 35.53 -18.13
C LYS A 30 -33.96 34.13 -17.91
N PRO A 31 -33.32 33.05 -18.39
CA PRO A 31 -33.87 31.71 -18.14
C PRO A 31 -33.87 31.46 -16.63
N ALA A 32 -35.03 31.03 -16.14
CA ALA A 32 -35.16 30.60 -14.75
C ALA A 32 -34.13 29.53 -14.45
N SER A 33 -33.34 29.73 -13.40
CA SER A 33 -32.44 28.72 -12.87
C SER A 33 -33.24 27.44 -12.63
N ALA A 34 -32.91 26.38 -13.38
CA ALA A 34 -33.45 25.06 -13.13
C ALA A 34 -33.10 24.69 -11.69
N GLN A 35 -34.08 24.72 -10.80
CA GLN A 35 -33.96 24.09 -9.51
C GLN A 35 -33.70 22.62 -9.76
N ALA A 36 -32.49 22.15 -9.34
CA ALA A 36 -32.17 20.75 -9.32
C ALA A 36 -33.23 20.06 -8.43
N SER A 37 -34.16 19.32 -9.07
CA SER A 37 -35.13 18.49 -8.35
C SER A 37 -34.36 17.51 -7.46
N ALA A 38 -34.76 17.37 -6.21
CA ALA A 38 -34.22 16.36 -5.32
C ALA A 38 -34.26 14.98 -6.01
N PRO A 39 -33.25 14.13 -5.91
CA PRO A 39 -33.23 12.83 -6.54
C PRO A 39 -34.45 12.02 -6.06
N ALA A 40 -35.12 11.38 -7.01
CA ALA A 40 -36.23 10.50 -6.69
C ALA A 40 -35.80 9.38 -5.74
N PRO A 41 -36.66 8.93 -4.81
CA PRO A 41 -36.31 7.88 -3.88
C PRO A 41 -35.91 6.61 -4.65
N PRO A 42 -34.86 5.86 -4.17
CA PRO A 42 -34.40 4.68 -4.87
C PRO A 42 -35.49 3.63 -5.00
N SER A 43 -35.54 2.93 -6.14
CA SER A 43 -36.49 1.85 -6.37
C SER A 43 -36.32 0.73 -5.33
N ALA A 44 -37.37 -0.07 -5.09
CA ALA A 44 -37.32 -1.21 -4.18
C ALA A 44 -36.17 -2.19 -4.53
N LEU A 45 -35.94 -2.40 -5.83
CA LEU A 45 -34.83 -3.21 -6.32
C LEU A 45 -33.46 -2.57 -5.99
N ALA A 46 -33.32 -1.25 -6.18
CA ALA A 46 -32.07 -0.57 -5.82
C ALA A 46 -31.76 -0.68 -4.33
N GLN A 47 -32.77 -0.53 -3.47
CA GLN A 47 -32.61 -0.73 -2.02
C GLN A 47 -32.23 -2.18 -1.67
N GLN A 48 -32.75 -3.16 -2.40
CA GLN A 48 -32.41 -4.57 -2.19
C GLN A 48 -30.97 -4.84 -2.61
N ILE A 49 -30.55 -4.30 -3.75
CA ILE A 49 -29.16 -4.38 -4.25
C ILE A 49 -28.21 -3.73 -3.24
N GLU A 50 -28.53 -2.53 -2.77
CA GLU A 50 -27.72 -1.84 -1.76
C GLU A 50 -27.54 -2.70 -0.50
N ARG A 51 -28.63 -3.28 0.04
CA ARG A 51 -28.53 -4.18 1.22
C ARG A 51 -27.62 -5.36 0.99
N GLN A 52 -27.71 -6.01 -0.19
CA GLN A 52 -26.82 -7.14 -0.52
C GLN A 52 -25.35 -6.71 -0.62
N VAL A 53 -25.09 -5.57 -1.26
CA VAL A 53 -23.73 -5.02 -1.39
C VAL A 53 -23.16 -4.66 -0.03
N ARG A 54 -23.94 -3.99 0.84
CA ARG A 54 -23.51 -3.67 2.21
C ARG A 54 -23.19 -4.92 3.00
N SER A 55 -24.03 -5.95 2.92
CA SER A 55 -23.81 -7.23 3.61
C SER A 55 -22.55 -7.92 3.13
N TYR A 56 -22.37 -8.03 1.81
CA TYR A 56 -21.23 -8.77 1.23
C TYR A 56 -19.89 -8.11 1.52
N TYR A 57 -19.83 -6.77 1.49
CA TYR A 57 -18.59 -6.02 1.73
C TYR A 57 -18.45 -5.52 3.17
N SER A 58 -19.38 -5.88 4.08
CA SER A 58 -19.40 -5.40 5.47
C SER A 58 -19.32 -3.87 5.58
N ILE A 59 -20.08 -3.15 4.71
CA ILE A 59 -20.01 -1.69 4.61
C ILE A 59 -20.76 -1.05 5.77
N PRO A 60 -20.07 -0.20 6.59
CA PRO A 60 -20.70 0.55 7.67
C PRO A 60 -21.80 1.52 7.18
N PRO A 61 -22.73 1.93 8.05
CA PRO A 61 -23.85 2.82 7.67
C PRO A 61 -23.42 4.22 7.21
N ASP A 62 -22.28 4.72 7.67
CA ASP A 62 -21.69 6.02 7.35
C ASP A 62 -21.05 6.08 5.95
N ILE A 63 -20.76 4.94 5.35
CA ILE A 63 -20.24 4.85 3.98
C ILE A 63 -21.40 4.87 3.00
N SER A 64 -21.32 5.72 1.98
CA SER A 64 -22.34 5.83 0.95
C SER A 64 -22.25 4.70 -0.08
N VAL A 65 -23.41 4.12 -0.44
CA VAL A 65 -23.54 3.14 -1.53
C VAL A 65 -24.55 3.67 -2.53
N HIS A 66 -24.11 3.91 -3.75
CA HIS A 66 -24.94 4.46 -4.83
C HIS A 66 -25.22 3.37 -5.88
N VAL A 67 -26.47 2.98 -6.01
CA VAL A 67 -26.93 2.07 -7.06
C VAL A 67 -27.32 2.91 -8.27
N GLY A 68 -26.63 2.72 -9.38
CA GLY A 68 -26.88 3.47 -10.61
C GLY A 68 -28.05 2.90 -11.45
N ALA A 69 -28.21 3.42 -12.65
CA ALA A 69 -29.27 3.01 -13.55
C ALA A 69 -29.14 1.52 -13.93
N ILE A 70 -30.25 0.80 -13.85
CA ILE A 70 -30.37 -0.60 -14.24
C ILE A 70 -30.72 -0.63 -15.73
N ALA A 71 -29.87 -1.27 -16.54
CA ALA A 71 -30.02 -1.34 -17.98
C ALA A 71 -29.76 -2.77 -18.50
N PRO A 72 -30.45 -3.21 -19.57
CA PRO A 72 -30.18 -4.51 -20.18
C PRO A 72 -28.69 -4.68 -20.50
N SER A 73 -28.14 -5.84 -20.18
CA SER A 73 -26.76 -6.15 -20.53
C SER A 73 -26.66 -6.54 -22.01
N THR A 74 -25.74 -5.91 -22.73
CA THR A 74 -25.43 -6.28 -24.12
C THR A 74 -24.63 -7.56 -24.20
N ASP A 75 -23.78 -7.81 -23.20
CA ASP A 75 -22.84 -8.94 -23.20
C ASP A 75 -23.45 -10.21 -22.59
N TRP A 76 -24.53 -10.06 -21.79
CA TRP A 76 -25.15 -11.17 -21.04
C TRP A 76 -26.67 -11.15 -21.18
N PRO A 77 -27.20 -11.78 -22.23
CA PRO A 77 -28.63 -11.90 -22.41
C PRO A 77 -29.34 -12.52 -21.21
N GLY A 78 -30.47 -11.97 -20.80
CA GLY A 78 -31.20 -12.42 -19.61
C GLY A 78 -30.80 -11.75 -18.30
N TYR A 79 -29.85 -10.83 -18.36
CA TYR A 79 -29.41 -10.01 -17.21
C TYR A 79 -29.45 -8.53 -17.53
N ASP A 80 -29.68 -7.74 -16.50
CA ASP A 80 -29.48 -6.29 -16.51
C ASP A 80 -28.18 -5.93 -15.81
N MET A 81 -27.44 -4.97 -16.36
CA MET A 81 -26.24 -4.42 -15.73
C MET A 81 -26.62 -3.33 -14.74
N VAL A 82 -25.98 -3.36 -13.57
CA VAL A 82 -26.19 -2.40 -12.49
C VAL A 82 -24.82 -1.89 -12.02
N PRO A 83 -24.46 -0.63 -12.29
CA PRO A 83 -23.30 -0.02 -11.68
C PRO A 83 -23.60 0.33 -10.23
N VAL A 84 -22.66 0.05 -9.33
CA VAL A 84 -22.74 0.40 -7.90
C VAL A 84 -21.43 1.07 -7.49
N ALA A 85 -21.53 2.28 -6.93
CA ALA A 85 -20.40 2.99 -6.36
C ALA A 85 -20.45 2.93 -4.84
N ILE A 86 -19.31 2.65 -4.22
CA ILE A 86 -19.10 2.73 -2.78
C ILE A 86 -18.18 3.93 -2.54
N ASP A 87 -18.63 4.89 -1.75
CA ASP A 87 -17.94 6.16 -1.52
C ASP A 87 -17.74 6.39 -0.02
N SER A 88 -16.47 6.40 0.40
CA SER A 88 -16.04 6.66 1.78
C SER A 88 -15.62 8.12 2.02
N GLY A 89 -15.82 9.01 1.05
CA GLY A 89 -15.34 10.39 1.12
C GLY A 89 -13.90 10.53 0.62
N ASP A 90 -12.98 9.73 1.12
CA ASP A 90 -11.56 9.73 0.72
C ASP A 90 -11.29 8.84 -0.50
N SER A 91 -12.14 7.84 -0.74
CA SER A 91 -12.00 6.92 -1.86
C SER A 91 -13.35 6.50 -2.42
N ARG A 92 -13.40 6.35 -3.74
CA ARG A 92 -14.56 5.81 -4.45
C ARG A 92 -14.16 4.55 -5.20
N LYS A 93 -14.98 3.49 -5.03
CA LYS A 93 -14.83 2.21 -5.76
C LYS A 93 -16.10 1.93 -6.55
N ASP A 94 -15.94 1.74 -7.85
CA ASP A 94 -17.03 1.44 -8.76
C ASP A 94 -17.05 -0.06 -9.11
N TYR A 95 -18.22 -0.67 -9.00
CA TYR A 95 -18.47 -2.08 -9.27
C TYR A 95 -19.56 -2.25 -10.33
N LYS A 96 -19.49 -3.34 -11.09
CA LYS A 96 -20.52 -3.74 -12.02
C LYS A 96 -21.14 -5.06 -11.54
N PHE A 97 -22.45 -5.07 -11.40
CA PHE A 97 -23.22 -6.27 -11.10
C PHE A 97 -24.16 -6.59 -12.25
N LEU A 98 -24.52 -7.86 -12.37
CA LEU A 98 -25.60 -8.33 -13.22
C LEU A 98 -26.74 -8.77 -12.33
N VAL A 99 -27.98 -8.38 -12.69
CA VAL A 99 -29.19 -8.81 -12.01
C VAL A 99 -30.04 -9.55 -13.03
N SER A 100 -30.48 -10.77 -12.69
CA SER A 100 -31.36 -11.55 -13.56
C SER A 100 -32.70 -10.83 -13.81
N GLN A 101 -33.31 -11.06 -14.96
CA GLN A 101 -34.61 -10.42 -15.31
C GLN A 101 -35.72 -10.78 -14.33
N ASP A 102 -35.70 -11.97 -13.72
CA ASP A 102 -36.63 -12.38 -12.68
C ASP A 102 -36.36 -11.74 -11.30
N ARG A 103 -35.28 -10.92 -11.19
CA ARG A 103 -34.87 -10.19 -9.98
C ARG A 103 -34.47 -11.07 -8.79
N LYS A 104 -34.19 -12.36 -9.02
CA LYS A 104 -33.83 -13.29 -7.92
C LYS A 104 -32.35 -13.49 -7.75
N THR A 105 -31.55 -13.21 -8.77
CA THR A 105 -30.11 -13.48 -8.76
C THR A 105 -29.32 -12.22 -9.04
N MET A 106 -28.31 -11.96 -8.24
CA MET A 106 -27.32 -10.92 -8.48
C MET A 106 -25.93 -11.56 -8.58
N LEU A 107 -25.17 -11.20 -9.62
CA LEU A 107 -23.82 -11.69 -9.88
C LEU A 107 -22.85 -10.49 -9.87
N ARG A 108 -21.68 -10.70 -9.29
CA ARG A 108 -20.56 -9.77 -9.47
C ARG A 108 -19.68 -10.28 -10.61
N MET A 109 -19.37 -9.39 -11.55
CA MET A 109 -18.47 -9.70 -12.66
C MET A 109 -17.09 -9.08 -12.39
N VAL A 110 -16.07 -9.90 -12.55
CA VAL A 110 -14.67 -9.45 -12.62
C VAL A 110 -14.15 -9.82 -14.00
N LYS A 111 -13.65 -8.83 -14.75
CA LYS A 111 -13.06 -9.03 -16.07
C LYS A 111 -11.54 -9.16 -15.91
N PHE A 112 -11.00 -10.29 -16.31
CA PHE A 112 -9.56 -10.52 -16.41
C PHE A 112 -9.13 -10.38 -17.88
N ASP A 113 -8.05 -9.67 -18.10
CA ASP A 113 -7.39 -9.59 -19.41
C ASP A 113 -6.36 -10.73 -19.48
N LEU A 114 -6.73 -11.82 -20.14
CA LEU A 114 -5.88 -13.01 -20.27
C LEU A 114 -4.65 -12.80 -21.16
N THR A 115 -4.53 -11.63 -21.81
CA THR A 115 -3.32 -11.26 -22.58
C THR A 115 -2.24 -10.64 -21.72
N LYS A 116 -2.55 -10.31 -20.46
CA LYS A 116 -1.62 -9.71 -19.50
C LYS A 116 -1.25 -10.70 -18.42
N ASP A 117 0.01 -10.70 -18.06
CA ASP A 117 0.49 -11.35 -16.86
C ASP A 117 0.26 -10.43 -15.64
N PRO A 118 -0.66 -10.77 -14.71
CA PRO A 118 -0.95 -9.95 -13.54
C PRO A 118 0.25 -9.82 -12.60
N PHE A 119 1.11 -10.82 -12.55
CA PHE A 119 2.29 -10.81 -11.69
C PHE A 119 3.39 -9.90 -12.27
N ALA A 120 3.58 -9.91 -13.58
CA ALA A 120 4.48 -8.97 -14.25
C ALA A 120 4.02 -7.52 -14.06
N GLU A 121 2.69 -7.25 -14.06
CA GLU A 121 2.16 -5.93 -13.76
C GLU A 121 2.50 -5.48 -12.33
N VAL A 122 2.38 -6.38 -11.34
CA VAL A 122 2.77 -6.09 -9.95
C VAL A 122 4.27 -5.80 -9.87
N MET A 123 5.10 -6.66 -10.46
CA MET A 123 6.57 -6.47 -10.43
C MET A 123 7.00 -5.17 -11.08
N SER A 124 6.32 -4.70 -12.13
CA SER A 124 6.63 -3.43 -12.78
C SER A 124 6.45 -2.20 -11.88
N LYS A 125 5.68 -2.34 -10.80
CA LYS A 125 5.41 -1.28 -9.82
C LYS A 125 6.41 -1.28 -8.67
N ILE A 126 7.24 -2.33 -8.54
CA ILE A 126 8.23 -2.46 -7.46
C ILE A 126 9.57 -1.91 -7.93
N ASN A 127 10.02 -0.82 -7.33
CA ASN A 127 11.34 -0.27 -7.62
C ASN A 127 12.42 -0.95 -6.80
N VAL A 128 13.22 -1.80 -7.43
CA VAL A 128 14.36 -2.50 -6.82
C VAL A 128 15.72 -1.86 -7.11
N SER A 129 15.72 -0.73 -7.84
CA SER A 129 16.96 -0.04 -8.24
C SER A 129 17.76 0.40 -7.00
N GLY A 130 19.06 0.09 -7.01
CA GLY A 130 19.97 0.47 -5.93
C GLY A 130 19.80 -0.31 -4.62
N ARG A 131 18.86 -1.28 -4.56
CA ARG A 131 18.72 -2.12 -3.37
C ARG A 131 19.81 -3.20 -3.31
N PRO A 132 20.33 -3.49 -2.10
CA PRO A 132 21.27 -4.60 -1.90
C PRO A 132 20.62 -5.94 -2.30
N VAL A 133 21.41 -6.77 -2.97
CA VAL A 133 20.97 -8.08 -3.47
C VAL A 133 21.66 -9.17 -2.65
N ARG A 134 20.89 -10.18 -2.22
CA ARG A 134 21.40 -11.45 -1.71
C ARG A 134 21.03 -12.57 -2.68
N GLY A 135 21.86 -13.59 -2.83
CA GLY A 135 21.68 -14.65 -3.81
C GLY A 135 22.21 -14.26 -5.19
N ALA A 136 21.54 -14.70 -6.23
CA ALA A 136 21.93 -14.41 -7.62
C ALA A 136 21.88 -12.90 -7.91
N LYS A 137 22.96 -12.33 -8.42
CA LYS A 137 23.02 -10.90 -8.77
C LYS A 137 22.04 -10.53 -9.88
N THR A 138 21.79 -11.47 -10.76
CA THR A 138 20.82 -11.36 -11.85
C THR A 138 20.06 -12.67 -11.97
N SER A 139 18.76 -12.65 -11.83
CA SER A 139 17.91 -13.82 -11.98
C SER A 139 16.60 -13.45 -12.65
N LYS A 140 15.95 -14.44 -13.28
CA LYS A 140 14.57 -14.34 -13.73
C LYS A 140 13.57 -14.52 -12.59
N VAL A 141 14.03 -14.99 -11.41
CA VAL A 141 13.20 -15.16 -10.22
C VAL A 141 13.66 -14.20 -9.15
N LEU A 142 12.78 -13.29 -8.79
CA LEU A 142 13.01 -12.23 -7.83
C LEU A 142 12.06 -12.37 -6.64
N VAL A 143 12.61 -12.38 -5.45
CA VAL A 143 11.88 -12.28 -4.19
C VAL A 143 12.12 -10.90 -3.61
N VAL A 144 11.05 -10.13 -3.46
CA VAL A 144 11.08 -8.84 -2.76
C VAL A 144 10.35 -9.00 -1.45
N ASN A 145 11.04 -8.76 -0.34
CA ASN A 145 10.48 -8.79 1.00
C ASN A 145 10.35 -7.36 1.55
N TYR A 146 9.12 -6.94 1.84
CA TYR A 146 8.86 -5.75 2.63
C TYR A 146 9.07 -6.10 4.09
N ASP A 147 10.12 -5.53 4.64
CA ASP A 147 10.70 -5.90 5.93
C ASP A 147 10.66 -4.78 6.94
N ASP A 148 10.59 -5.16 8.21
CA ASP A 148 10.68 -4.28 9.35
C ASP A 148 11.72 -4.86 10.33
N LEU A 149 12.80 -4.15 10.54
CA LEU A 149 13.94 -4.60 11.34
C LEU A 149 13.63 -4.77 12.84
N GLU A 150 12.48 -4.27 13.32
CA GLU A 150 12.00 -4.46 14.70
C GLU A 150 10.87 -5.51 14.79
N CYS A 151 10.37 -6.02 13.64
CA CYS A 151 9.25 -6.95 13.62
C CYS A 151 9.70 -8.38 14.00
N PRO A 152 9.11 -9.00 15.04
CA PRO A 152 9.51 -10.34 15.48
C PRO A 152 9.17 -11.44 14.45
N PHE A 153 8.19 -11.22 13.57
CA PHE A 153 7.88 -12.15 12.49
C PHE A 153 8.90 -12.06 11.34
N CYS A 154 9.40 -10.85 11.06
CA CYS A 154 10.51 -10.63 10.13
C CYS A 154 11.78 -11.29 10.64
N SER A 155 12.12 -11.07 11.91
CA SER A 155 13.26 -11.70 12.58
C SER A 155 13.18 -13.24 12.49
N ARG A 156 12.01 -13.81 12.81
CA ARG A 156 11.81 -15.26 12.72
C ARG A 156 12.01 -15.77 11.29
N MET A 157 11.41 -15.11 10.29
CA MET A 157 11.58 -15.49 8.90
C MET A 157 13.04 -15.39 8.48
N HIS A 158 13.71 -14.31 8.84
CA HIS A 158 15.10 -14.05 8.51
C HIS A 158 16.03 -15.13 9.09
N GLN A 159 15.83 -15.50 10.36
CA GLN A 159 16.67 -16.48 11.04
C GLN A 159 16.41 -17.93 10.63
N THR A 160 15.14 -18.29 10.33
CA THR A 160 14.77 -19.70 10.13
C THR A 160 14.63 -20.09 8.66
N MET A 161 14.19 -19.17 7.81
CA MET A 161 13.90 -19.49 6.41
C MET A 161 14.97 -18.99 5.44
N PHE A 162 15.45 -17.77 5.63
CA PHE A 162 16.37 -17.17 4.67
C PHE A 162 17.72 -17.90 4.56
N PRO A 163 18.39 -18.37 5.63
CA PRO A 163 19.64 -19.12 5.50
C PRO A 163 19.47 -20.38 4.66
N GLU A 164 18.37 -21.13 4.84
CA GLU A 164 18.08 -22.33 4.07
C GLU A 164 17.76 -21.98 2.61
N LEU A 165 16.89 -20.98 2.38
CA LEU A 165 16.49 -20.58 1.02
C LEU A 165 17.68 -19.98 0.23
N VAL A 166 18.52 -19.18 0.85
CA VAL A 166 19.72 -18.64 0.20
C VAL A 166 20.70 -19.77 -0.15
N LYS A 167 20.84 -20.78 0.72
CA LYS A 167 21.67 -21.95 0.44
C LYS A 167 21.13 -22.80 -0.72
N GLU A 168 19.81 -22.97 -0.79
CA GLU A 168 19.16 -23.82 -1.79
C GLU A 168 18.99 -23.12 -3.14
N TYR A 169 18.69 -21.83 -3.13
CA TYR A 169 18.27 -21.07 -4.30
C TYR A 169 19.20 -19.90 -4.67
N GLY A 170 20.23 -19.63 -3.87
CA GLY A 170 21.03 -18.42 -4.00
C GLY A 170 21.85 -18.28 -5.29
N ASP A 171 21.96 -19.32 -6.09
CA ASP A 171 22.53 -19.29 -7.45
C ASP A 171 21.51 -18.98 -8.56
N ARG A 172 20.20 -18.99 -8.25
CA ARG A 172 19.06 -18.92 -9.21
C ARG A 172 18.02 -17.88 -8.85
N VAL A 173 17.96 -17.44 -7.59
CA VAL A 173 16.95 -16.51 -7.09
C VAL A 173 17.66 -15.29 -6.54
N THR A 174 17.12 -14.12 -6.87
CA THR A 174 17.54 -12.83 -6.32
C THR A 174 16.63 -12.48 -5.15
N PHE A 175 17.22 -12.20 -3.98
CA PHE A 175 16.48 -11.74 -2.79
C PHE A 175 16.80 -10.26 -2.54
N ILE A 176 15.76 -9.47 -2.32
CA ILE A 176 15.84 -8.03 -2.04
C ILE A 176 14.93 -7.70 -0.86
N TYR A 177 15.44 -6.87 0.05
CA TYR A 177 14.60 -6.28 1.10
C TYR A 177 14.20 -4.86 0.72
N LYS A 178 12.93 -4.53 1.00
CA LYS A 178 12.33 -3.21 0.93
C LYS A 178 11.93 -2.78 2.33
N ASP A 179 12.12 -1.52 2.64
CA ASP A 179 11.82 -0.99 3.96
C ASP A 179 10.32 -0.77 4.12
N TYR A 180 9.75 -1.33 5.19
CA TYR A 180 8.34 -1.11 5.58
C TYR A 180 8.19 -1.08 7.11
N PRO A 181 8.84 -0.11 7.80
CA PRO A 181 8.78 0.00 9.24
C PRO A 181 7.37 0.37 9.73
N LEU A 182 6.83 -0.42 10.65
CA LEU A 182 5.53 -0.21 11.29
C LEU A 182 5.68 0.71 12.51
N SER A 183 6.08 1.95 12.31
CA SER A 183 6.54 2.90 13.34
C SER A 183 5.51 3.17 14.44
N GLU A 184 4.22 2.88 14.22
CA GLU A 184 3.18 3.02 15.25
C GLU A 184 3.31 1.98 16.38
N ILE A 185 3.87 0.80 16.06
CA ILE A 185 4.05 -0.32 17.01
C ILE A 185 5.52 -0.70 17.22
N HIS A 186 6.40 -0.28 16.31
CA HIS A 186 7.84 -0.57 16.30
C HIS A 186 8.63 0.74 16.36
N PRO A 187 8.92 1.25 17.57
CA PRO A 187 9.40 2.63 17.77
C PRO A 187 10.79 2.93 17.25
N TRP A 188 11.65 1.93 16.97
CA TRP A 188 12.98 2.15 16.41
C TRP A 188 13.15 1.61 14.98
N ALA A 189 12.09 1.01 14.41
CA ALA A 189 12.14 0.41 13.07
C ALA A 189 12.50 1.43 11.97
N MET A 190 11.95 2.64 12.01
CA MET A 190 12.24 3.70 11.05
C MET A 190 13.73 4.09 11.11
N HIS A 191 14.26 4.29 12.29
CA HIS A 191 15.68 4.64 12.51
C HIS A 191 16.59 3.54 11.97
N ALA A 192 16.31 2.27 12.31
CA ALA A 192 17.09 1.12 11.82
C ALA A 192 17.04 1.00 10.29
N ALA A 193 15.89 1.26 9.66
CA ALA A 193 15.75 1.25 8.20
C ALA A 193 16.60 2.34 7.53
N VAL A 194 16.65 3.55 8.11
CA VAL A 194 17.51 4.64 7.62
C VAL A 194 18.99 4.26 7.77
N ASP A 195 19.37 3.73 8.91
CA ASP A 195 20.73 3.28 9.19
C ASP A 195 21.18 2.18 8.21
N ALA A 196 20.34 1.18 7.96
CA ALA A 196 20.56 0.15 6.96
C ALA A 196 20.78 0.75 5.56
N ASN A 197 19.97 1.74 5.18
CA ASN A 197 20.12 2.44 3.91
C ASN A 197 21.42 3.26 3.82
N CYS A 198 21.90 3.82 4.93
CA CYS A 198 23.20 4.50 4.97
C CYS A 198 24.36 3.53 4.68
N LEU A 199 24.26 2.28 5.14
CA LEU A 199 25.23 1.23 4.80
C LEU A 199 25.09 0.82 3.33
N ALA A 200 23.85 0.56 2.88
CA ALA A 200 23.53 0.16 1.51
C ALA A 200 24.08 1.14 0.47
N ALA A 201 24.05 2.44 0.77
CA ALA A 201 24.54 3.49 -0.12
C ALA A 201 26.05 3.37 -0.43
N GLN A 202 26.80 2.64 0.37
CA GLN A 202 28.23 2.42 0.19
C GLN A 202 28.57 0.96 -0.10
N ASN A 203 27.89 0.01 0.52
CA ASN A 203 28.18 -1.43 0.38
C ASN A 203 26.95 -2.28 0.71
N GLY A 204 26.52 -3.11 -0.24
CA GLY A 204 25.37 -3.99 -0.06
C GLY A 204 25.59 -5.11 0.96
N ASP A 205 26.86 -5.61 1.09
CA ASP A 205 27.17 -6.65 2.08
C ASP A 205 27.11 -6.07 3.51
N ALA A 206 27.53 -4.82 3.69
CA ALA A 206 27.41 -4.13 4.98
C ALA A 206 25.92 -3.97 5.40
N TYR A 207 25.03 -3.70 4.44
CA TYR A 207 23.58 -3.69 4.68
C TYR A 207 23.10 -5.06 5.17
N TRP A 208 23.50 -6.15 4.48
CA TRP A 208 23.04 -7.49 4.82
C TRP A 208 23.58 -7.96 6.16
N ASP A 209 24.85 -7.67 6.49
CA ASP A 209 25.43 -8.00 7.79
C ASP A 209 24.74 -7.23 8.92
N PHE A 210 24.31 -5.99 8.67
CA PHE A 210 23.52 -5.22 9.61
C PHE A 210 22.12 -5.83 9.81
N ALA A 211 21.42 -6.17 8.72
CA ALA A 211 20.10 -6.80 8.80
C ALA A 211 20.16 -8.17 9.50
N ASP A 212 21.17 -8.99 9.18
CA ASP A 212 21.41 -10.28 9.83
C ASP A 212 21.63 -10.11 11.34
N TYR A 213 22.42 -9.09 11.71
CA TYR A 213 22.69 -8.82 13.13
C TYR A 213 21.43 -8.37 13.87
N ILE A 214 20.73 -7.39 13.35
CA ILE A 214 19.52 -6.86 14.00
C ILE A 214 18.48 -7.97 14.19
N HIS A 215 18.16 -8.72 13.14
CA HIS A 215 17.18 -9.81 13.24
C HIS A 215 17.64 -10.95 14.16
N GLY A 216 18.96 -11.10 14.36
CA GLY A 216 19.49 -12.10 15.29
C GLY A 216 19.61 -11.64 16.74
N HIS A 217 19.62 -10.32 17.00
CA HIS A 217 19.99 -9.74 18.28
C HIS A 217 19.06 -8.59 18.71
N GLU A 218 17.78 -8.64 18.34
CA GLU A 218 16.78 -7.61 18.71
C GLU A 218 16.78 -7.29 20.21
N ASP A 219 17.00 -8.32 21.07
CA ASP A 219 16.96 -8.18 22.51
C ASP A 219 18.09 -7.28 23.03
N GLU A 220 19.21 -7.16 22.34
CA GLU A 220 20.28 -6.23 22.71
C GLU A 220 19.81 -4.78 22.59
N ILE A 221 19.12 -4.44 21.51
CA ILE A 221 18.53 -3.10 21.32
C ILE A 221 17.39 -2.87 22.33
N LYS A 222 16.51 -3.87 22.51
CA LYS A 222 15.36 -3.78 23.44
C LYS A 222 15.81 -3.65 24.90
N SER A 223 16.97 -4.18 25.27
CA SER A 223 17.50 -4.10 26.62
C SER A 223 17.91 -2.68 27.05
N GLU A 224 18.14 -1.79 26.10
CA GLU A 224 18.43 -0.39 26.37
C GLU A 224 17.22 0.30 27.01
N ARG A 225 17.44 0.99 28.13
CA ARG A 225 16.38 1.45 29.03
C ARG A 225 15.53 2.59 28.50
N THR A 226 16.08 3.39 27.60
CA THR A 226 15.38 4.58 27.07
C THR A 226 15.31 4.54 25.55
N PRO A 227 14.30 5.15 24.93
CA PRO A 227 14.23 5.25 23.48
C PRO A 227 15.51 5.84 22.85
N GLY A 228 16.03 6.94 23.43
CA GLY A 228 17.27 7.56 22.93
C GLY A 228 18.51 6.64 23.03
N ALA A 229 18.59 5.79 24.07
CA ALA A 229 19.68 4.82 24.20
C ALA A 229 19.58 3.72 23.12
N ARG A 230 18.36 3.29 22.75
CA ARG A 230 18.12 2.33 21.66
C ARG A 230 18.60 2.88 20.32
N LEU A 231 18.20 4.11 19.99
CA LEU A 231 18.65 4.77 18.77
C LEU A 231 20.17 4.94 18.73
N ALA A 232 20.78 5.36 19.84
CA ALA A 232 22.24 5.46 19.94
C ALA A 232 22.95 4.09 19.85
N ALA A 233 22.31 3.01 20.25
CA ALA A 233 22.84 1.65 20.06
C ALA A 233 22.81 1.24 18.58
N LEU A 234 21.73 1.58 17.85
CA LEU A 234 21.63 1.38 16.40
C LEU A 234 22.71 2.17 15.66
N ASP A 235 22.88 3.47 15.97
CA ASP A 235 23.93 4.29 15.38
C ASP A 235 25.33 3.67 15.58
N ARG A 236 25.63 3.22 16.80
CA ARG A 236 26.92 2.55 17.09
C ARG A 236 27.11 1.29 16.26
N LEU A 237 26.09 0.43 16.22
CA LEU A 237 26.10 -0.80 15.43
C LEU A 237 26.33 -0.50 13.94
N THR A 238 25.65 0.51 13.40
CA THR A 238 25.80 0.94 12.02
C THR A 238 27.23 1.40 11.71
N LEU A 239 27.80 2.20 12.59
CA LEU A 239 29.21 2.66 12.45
C LEU A 239 30.18 1.50 12.56
N ASP A 240 29.94 0.54 13.46
CA ASP A 240 30.78 -0.67 13.62
C ASP A 240 30.71 -1.56 12.37
N GLN A 241 29.52 -1.75 11.78
CA GLN A 241 29.41 -2.47 10.52
C GLN A 241 30.13 -1.72 9.38
N GLY A 242 29.96 -0.40 9.31
CA GLY A 242 30.72 0.42 8.36
C GLY A 242 32.23 0.27 8.50
N GLN A 243 32.74 0.17 9.74
CA GLN A 243 34.15 -0.07 9.97
C GLN A 243 34.63 -1.46 9.51
N LYS A 244 33.82 -2.51 9.78
CA LYS A 244 34.13 -3.88 9.32
C LYS A 244 34.24 -3.97 7.80
N HIS A 245 33.42 -3.21 7.09
CA HIS A 245 33.39 -3.16 5.63
C HIS A 245 34.27 -2.07 5.01
N ASN A 246 35.10 -1.38 5.81
CA ASN A 246 36.01 -0.31 5.36
C ASN A 246 35.29 0.85 4.62
N LEU A 247 34.09 1.21 5.07
CA LEU A 247 33.31 2.29 4.47
C LEU A 247 33.90 3.66 4.80
N ASP A 248 33.53 4.68 4.01
CA ASP A 248 33.89 6.07 4.33
C ASP A 248 33.15 6.52 5.61
N LYS A 249 33.94 6.61 6.69
CA LYS A 249 33.44 6.95 8.03
C LYS A 249 32.72 8.31 8.07
N THR A 250 33.28 9.29 7.33
CA THR A 250 32.72 10.65 7.33
C THR A 250 31.33 10.69 6.65
N LYS A 251 31.21 10.02 5.49
CA LYS A 251 29.94 9.91 4.78
C LYS A 251 28.93 9.11 5.59
N LEU A 252 29.35 7.98 6.17
CA LEU A 252 28.45 7.15 6.98
C LEU A 252 27.95 7.91 8.21
N ALA A 253 28.83 8.54 8.97
CA ALA A 253 28.43 9.32 10.15
C ALA A 253 27.51 10.51 9.79
N ALA A 254 27.76 11.16 8.66
CA ALA A 254 26.88 12.22 8.17
C ALA A 254 25.49 11.70 7.80
N CYS A 255 25.39 10.54 7.14
CA CYS A 255 24.13 9.88 6.78
C CYS A 255 23.34 9.46 8.02
N VAL A 256 23.96 8.72 8.94
CA VAL A 256 23.36 8.29 10.23
C VAL A 256 22.87 9.51 11.03
N LYS A 257 23.66 10.56 11.12
CA LYS A 257 23.25 11.79 11.82
C LYS A 257 22.08 12.51 11.14
N ALA A 258 21.98 12.47 9.83
CA ALA A 258 20.93 13.17 9.07
C ALA A 258 19.57 12.54 9.26
N GLN A 259 19.50 11.21 9.46
CA GLN A 259 18.25 10.44 9.58
C GLN A 259 17.22 10.82 8.51
N ASP A 260 17.64 10.84 7.24
CA ASP A 260 16.75 11.17 6.12
C ASP A 260 15.84 9.99 5.80
N GLU A 261 14.59 10.10 6.19
CA GLU A 261 13.54 9.08 6.02
C GLU A 261 12.95 9.04 4.59
N THR A 262 13.37 9.91 3.68
CA THR A 262 12.74 10.08 2.35
C THR A 262 12.68 8.76 1.58
N ALA A 263 13.77 8.00 1.52
CA ALA A 263 13.83 6.74 0.80
C ALA A 263 12.97 5.65 1.46
N VAL A 264 12.96 5.59 2.80
CA VAL A 264 12.15 4.65 3.57
C VAL A 264 10.66 4.94 3.35
N LYS A 265 10.24 6.21 3.46
CA LYS A 265 8.85 6.64 3.21
C LYS A 265 8.39 6.35 1.78
N ALA A 266 9.28 6.52 0.80
CA ALA A 266 8.98 6.14 -0.58
C ALA A 266 8.76 4.64 -0.74
N SER A 267 9.56 3.80 -0.06
CA SER A 267 9.38 2.35 -0.02
C SER A 267 8.07 1.94 0.66
N MET A 268 7.73 2.58 1.79
CA MET A 268 6.45 2.35 2.48
C MET A 268 5.26 2.69 1.59
N LYS A 269 5.30 3.87 0.95
CA LYS A 269 4.23 4.27 0.02
C LYS A 269 4.07 3.29 -1.13
N GLU A 270 5.16 2.81 -1.71
CA GLU A 270 5.12 1.77 -2.75
C GLU A 270 4.46 0.49 -2.21
N GLY A 271 4.81 0.07 -0.99
CA GLY A 271 4.18 -1.05 -0.32
C GLY A 271 2.67 -0.84 -0.12
N ASP A 272 2.25 0.34 0.35
CA ASP A 272 0.82 0.69 0.51
C ASP A 272 0.07 0.59 -0.82
N ASP A 273 0.64 1.12 -1.91
CA ASP A 273 0.07 1.08 -3.25
C ASP A 273 -0.06 -0.37 -3.77
N LEU A 274 0.76 -1.30 -3.27
CA LEU A 274 0.73 -2.75 -3.56
C LEU A 274 -0.12 -3.54 -2.55
N GLY A 275 -0.74 -2.86 -1.58
CA GLY A 275 -1.58 -3.47 -0.56
C GLY A 275 -0.79 -4.22 0.52
N VAL A 276 0.47 -3.84 0.77
CA VAL A 276 1.21 -4.27 1.96
C VAL A 276 0.57 -3.60 3.17
N SER A 277 0.23 -4.36 4.20
CA SER A 277 -0.40 -3.85 5.42
C SER A 277 0.21 -4.46 6.69
N ALA A 278 1.16 -5.36 6.52
CA ALA A 278 1.87 -6.04 7.61
C ALA A 278 3.24 -6.51 7.11
N THR A 279 4.12 -6.84 8.04
CA THR A 279 5.44 -7.41 7.74
C THR A 279 5.63 -8.75 8.44
N PRO A 280 6.36 -9.68 7.82
CA PRO A 280 6.90 -9.61 6.45
C PRO A 280 5.80 -9.74 5.39
N THR A 281 5.95 -9.07 4.25
CA THR A 281 5.16 -9.34 3.03
C THR A 281 6.12 -9.57 1.87
N LEU A 282 6.01 -10.70 1.20
CA LEU A 282 6.87 -11.06 0.08
C LEU A 282 6.14 -10.95 -1.25
N PHE A 283 6.91 -10.68 -2.29
CA PHE A 283 6.48 -10.83 -3.68
C PHE A 283 7.46 -11.78 -4.39
N VAL A 284 6.98 -12.95 -4.77
CA VAL A 284 7.75 -13.93 -5.57
C VAL A 284 7.35 -13.73 -7.03
N ASN A 285 8.19 -13.11 -7.84
CA ASN A 285 7.86 -12.69 -9.21
C ASN A 285 6.47 -12.02 -9.32
N GLY A 286 6.08 -11.22 -8.33
CA GLY A 286 4.79 -10.51 -8.30
C GLY A 286 3.66 -11.25 -7.59
N GLN A 287 3.79 -12.52 -7.30
CA GLN A 287 2.85 -13.23 -6.46
C GLN A 287 3.05 -12.83 -5.00
N LYS A 288 2.05 -12.17 -4.43
CA LYS A 288 2.07 -11.65 -3.05
C LYS A 288 1.86 -12.77 -2.03
N VAL A 289 2.62 -12.70 -0.95
CA VAL A 289 2.53 -13.58 0.22
C VAL A 289 2.55 -12.72 1.47
N ASP A 290 1.48 -12.76 2.25
CA ASP A 290 1.36 -11.99 3.47
C ASP A 290 1.77 -12.82 4.70
N GLY A 291 2.66 -12.26 5.51
CA GLY A 291 3.10 -12.83 6.77
C GLY A 291 4.09 -14.00 6.64
N LEU A 292 4.33 -14.63 7.78
CA LEU A 292 5.20 -15.80 7.87
C LEU A 292 4.43 -17.05 7.45
N ILE A 293 4.83 -17.68 6.34
CA ILE A 293 4.30 -18.95 5.85
C ILE A 293 5.29 -20.09 6.11
N PRO A 294 4.86 -21.37 6.09
CA PRO A 294 5.77 -22.51 6.17
C PRO A 294 6.82 -22.48 5.06
N ILE A 295 8.07 -22.82 5.39
CA ILE A 295 9.17 -22.85 4.41
C ILE A 295 8.86 -23.77 3.22
N THR A 296 8.10 -24.85 3.44
CA THR A 296 7.66 -25.78 2.39
C THR A 296 6.76 -25.10 1.36
N GLU A 297 5.91 -24.18 1.78
CA GLU A 297 5.06 -23.40 0.88
C GLU A 297 5.89 -22.40 0.07
N LEU A 298 6.83 -21.70 0.71
CA LEU A 298 7.70 -20.76 0.01
C LEU A 298 8.62 -21.49 -0.97
N ARG A 299 9.15 -22.69 -0.62
CA ARG A 299 9.88 -23.55 -1.57
C ARG A 299 9.01 -23.90 -2.78
N ALA A 300 7.77 -24.32 -2.56
CA ALA A 300 6.87 -24.66 -3.67
C ALA A 300 6.63 -23.47 -4.61
N MET A 301 6.50 -22.26 -4.06
CA MET A 301 6.37 -21.03 -4.86
C MET A 301 7.64 -20.71 -5.64
N LEU A 302 8.81 -20.82 -5.03
CA LEU A 302 10.10 -20.60 -5.70
C LEU A 302 10.33 -21.62 -6.82
N ASP A 303 10.01 -22.89 -6.56
CA ASP A 303 10.09 -23.98 -7.57
C ASP A 303 9.15 -23.72 -8.75
N HIS A 304 7.95 -23.22 -8.47
CA HIS A 304 7.00 -22.85 -9.52
C HIS A 304 7.55 -21.68 -10.35
N ALA A 305 8.02 -20.63 -9.68
CA ALA A 305 8.59 -19.47 -10.36
C ALA A 305 9.83 -19.81 -11.19
N LEU A 306 10.68 -20.74 -10.72
CA LEU A 306 11.82 -21.24 -11.50
C LEU A 306 11.38 -22.02 -12.74
N ARG A 307 10.38 -22.90 -12.61
CA ARG A 307 9.81 -23.65 -13.76
C ARG A 307 9.22 -22.70 -14.80
N ASP A 308 8.45 -21.71 -14.38
CA ASP A 308 7.86 -20.70 -15.27
C ASP A 308 8.92 -19.87 -16.00
N ALA A 309 10.04 -19.60 -15.30
CA ALA A 309 11.19 -18.91 -15.87
C ALA A 309 12.10 -19.80 -16.75
N GLY A 310 11.76 -21.10 -16.91
CA GLY A 310 12.56 -22.08 -17.62
C GLY A 310 13.91 -22.37 -16.94
N GLN A 311 13.96 -22.28 -15.61
CA GLN A 311 15.14 -22.52 -14.79
C GLN A 311 15.06 -23.87 -14.09
N PRO A 312 16.20 -24.56 -13.85
CA PRO A 312 16.21 -25.81 -13.09
C PRO A 312 15.84 -25.55 -11.62
N VAL A 313 14.99 -26.44 -11.10
CA VAL A 313 14.60 -26.44 -9.67
C VAL A 313 15.68 -27.19 -8.87
N PRO A 314 16.03 -26.74 -7.64
CA PRO A 314 16.92 -27.46 -6.76
C PRO A 314 16.38 -28.86 -6.40
N ASP A 315 17.27 -29.84 -6.22
CA ASP A 315 16.90 -31.12 -5.62
C ASP A 315 16.70 -30.91 -4.12
N HIS A 316 15.46 -30.94 -3.67
CA HIS A 316 15.17 -30.90 -2.24
C HIS A 316 15.42 -32.30 -1.65
N ALA A 317 16.27 -32.38 -0.62
CA ALA A 317 16.33 -33.58 0.19
C ALA A 317 14.91 -33.89 0.68
N ALA A 318 14.42 -35.09 0.43
CA ALA A 318 13.06 -35.50 0.80
C ALA A 318 12.79 -35.09 2.25
N ALA A 319 11.78 -34.22 2.47
CA ALA A 319 11.36 -33.88 3.82
C ALA A 319 11.11 -35.19 4.59
N PRO A 320 11.59 -35.34 5.83
CA PRO A 320 11.27 -36.51 6.62
C PRO A 320 9.76 -36.68 6.69
N ALA A 321 9.29 -37.89 6.35
CA ALA A 321 7.86 -38.21 6.37
C ALA A 321 7.28 -37.79 7.73
N PRO A 322 6.08 -37.17 7.76
CA PRO A 322 5.47 -36.83 9.04
C PRO A 322 5.40 -38.07 9.90
N ALA A 323 5.94 -37.98 11.12
CA ALA A 323 5.88 -39.09 12.08
C ALA A 323 4.39 -39.47 12.24
N SER A 324 4.08 -40.70 11.83
CA SER A 324 2.75 -41.28 12.06
C SER A 324 2.45 -41.28 13.55
N LYS A 325 1.40 -40.53 13.96
CA LYS A 325 0.86 -40.60 15.30
C LYS A 325 0.08 -41.87 15.52
#